data_4d6f03e244e9fe4a4eebfd2020c1d1c8
#
_entry.id   4d6f03e244e9fe4a4eebfd2020c1d1c8
#
_cell.length_a   1.000
_cell.length_b   1.000
_cell.length_c   1.000
_cell.angle_alpha   90.00
_cell.angle_beta   90.00
_cell.angle_gamma   90.00
#
_symmetry.space_group_name_H-M   'P 1'
#
loop_
_entity.id
_entity.type
_entity.pdbx_description
1 polymer ?
#
loop_
_entity_poly.entity_id
_entity_poly.type
_entity_poly.pdbx_seq_one_letter_code
_entity_poly.pdbx_strand_id
1 'polypeptide(L)'
;MKFTEMLRARWRNADTLLCVGLDPDLARLPEELAGKPDAIYSFCTGIVDATADLVCAFKPQIAYFASEGAEDALNRVVAYIHSNHPGIPVVLDAKRGDIGSTAKHYAEEAFDRYGADCVTLSPYMGGDTLDPYLAYAEKGAFVLCRT
;
A
#
# COMPACT_ATOMS: atom_id res chain seq x y z
N MET A 1 -0.18 15.15 7.36
CA MET A 1 -0.51 14.39 8.62
C MET A 1 0.40 13.17 8.64
N LYS A 2 1.01 12.86 9.78
CA LYS A 2 1.86 11.68 9.90
C LYS A 2 1.06 10.39 9.78
N PHE A 3 1.65 9.37 9.18
CA PHE A 3 1.03 8.04 9.06
C PHE A 3 0.44 7.53 10.39
N THR A 4 1.20 7.66 11.48
CA THR A 4 0.77 7.21 12.81
C THR A 4 -0.43 8.02 13.36
N GLU A 5 -0.55 9.27 12.98
CA GLU A 5 -1.69 10.11 13.34
C GLU A 5 -2.93 9.72 12.54
N MET A 6 -2.79 9.47 11.21
CA MET A 6 -3.85 8.96 10.37
C MET A 6 -4.39 7.63 10.91
N LEU A 7 -3.49 6.68 11.18
CA LEU A 7 -3.86 5.37 11.68
C LEU A 7 -4.59 5.45 13.03
N ARG A 8 -4.08 6.24 13.97
CA ARG A 8 -4.73 6.48 15.27
C ARG A 8 -6.10 7.16 15.15
N ALA A 9 -6.24 8.09 14.21
CA ALA A 9 -7.53 8.73 13.94
C ALA A 9 -8.54 7.71 13.44
N ARG A 10 -8.15 6.82 12.53
CA ARG A 10 -9.02 5.75 12.02
C ARG A 10 -9.43 4.77 13.13
N TRP A 11 -8.49 4.32 13.96
CA TRP A 11 -8.81 3.45 15.11
C TRP A 11 -9.90 4.02 16.00
N ARG A 12 -9.84 5.33 16.26
CA ARG A 12 -10.82 6.02 17.12
C ARG A 12 -12.15 6.29 16.42
N ASN A 13 -12.09 6.76 15.16
CA ASN A 13 -13.27 7.27 14.46
C ASN A 13 -14.10 6.14 13.85
N ALA A 14 -13.48 5.07 13.39
CA ALA A 14 -14.15 3.90 12.82
C ALA A 14 -14.23 2.72 13.78
N ASP A 15 -13.68 2.83 15.00
CA ASP A 15 -13.64 1.79 16.04
C ASP A 15 -13.19 0.43 15.50
N THR A 16 -12.11 0.43 14.70
CA THR A 16 -11.65 -0.75 13.96
C THR A 16 -10.14 -0.85 13.89
N LEU A 17 -9.62 -2.08 13.92
CA LEU A 17 -8.23 -2.43 13.65
C LEU A 17 -8.10 -3.21 12.31
N LEU A 18 -9.19 -3.33 11.55
CA LEU A 18 -9.20 -4.09 10.31
C LEU A 18 -8.35 -3.39 9.25
N CYS A 19 -7.47 -4.15 8.62
CA CYS A 19 -6.73 -3.77 7.42
C CYS A 19 -7.14 -4.69 6.27
N VAL A 20 -7.62 -4.13 5.17
CA VAL A 20 -8.01 -4.92 3.99
C VAL A 20 -6.86 -4.96 3.00
N GLY A 21 -6.45 -6.19 2.61
CA GLY A 21 -5.48 -6.45 1.55
C GLY A 21 -6.10 -6.25 0.16
N LEU A 22 -5.33 -5.67 -0.76
CA LEU A 22 -5.68 -5.54 -2.17
C LEU A 22 -4.66 -6.35 -2.97
N ASP A 23 -4.97 -7.62 -3.16
CA ASP A 23 -4.11 -8.64 -3.78
C ASP A 23 -4.83 -9.19 -5.03
N PRO A 24 -4.94 -8.41 -6.14
CA PRO A 24 -5.75 -8.78 -7.30
C PRO A 24 -5.10 -9.90 -8.10
N ASP A 25 -5.71 -11.07 -8.08
CA ASP A 25 -5.33 -12.23 -8.88
C ASP A 25 -6.29 -12.35 -10.08
N LEU A 26 -5.79 -12.16 -11.31
CA LEU A 26 -6.61 -12.18 -12.52
C LEU A 26 -7.38 -13.50 -12.69
N ALA A 27 -6.81 -14.62 -12.24
CA ALA A 27 -7.48 -15.92 -12.34
C ALA A 27 -8.65 -16.09 -11.36
N ARG A 28 -8.78 -15.19 -10.38
CA ARG A 28 -9.78 -15.24 -9.33
C ARG A 28 -10.73 -14.02 -9.33
N LEU A 29 -10.62 -13.17 -10.33
CA LEU A 29 -11.55 -12.04 -10.46
C LEU A 29 -12.97 -12.53 -10.72
N PRO A 30 -14.00 -11.80 -10.27
CA PRO A 30 -15.38 -12.06 -10.64
C PRO A 30 -15.55 -12.11 -12.18
N GLU A 31 -16.45 -12.96 -12.66
CA GLU A 31 -16.71 -13.16 -14.10
C GLU A 31 -17.04 -11.82 -14.80
N GLU A 32 -17.72 -10.93 -14.10
CA GLU A 32 -18.11 -9.62 -14.61
C GLU A 32 -16.91 -8.71 -14.91
N LEU A 33 -15.75 -8.98 -14.31
CA LEU A 33 -14.51 -8.21 -14.51
C LEU A 33 -13.49 -8.96 -15.36
N ALA A 34 -13.60 -10.28 -15.47
CA ALA A 34 -12.62 -11.11 -16.18
C ALA A 34 -12.47 -10.64 -17.63
N GLY A 35 -11.22 -10.44 -18.06
CA GLY A 35 -10.87 -10.03 -19.42
C GLY A 35 -11.25 -8.59 -19.80
N LYS A 36 -11.80 -7.80 -18.89
CA LYS A 36 -12.11 -6.39 -19.17
C LYS A 36 -10.88 -5.49 -19.07
N PRO A 37 -10.81 -4.42 -19.82
CA PRO A 37 -9.83 -3.35 -19.59
C PRO A 37 -9.94 -2.85 -18.14
N ASP A 38 -8.81 -2.53 -17.54
CA ASP A 38 -8.76 -2.02 -16.15
C ASP A 38 -9.39 -2.95 -15.08
N ALA A 39 -9.50 -4.25 -15.32
CA ALA A 39 -10.12 -5.20 -14.40
C ALA A 39 -9.53 -5.14 -12.97
N ILE A 40 -8.19 -5.05 -12.88
CA ILE A 40 -7.47 -4.92 -11.60
C ILE A 40 -7.88 -3.65 -10.87
N TYR A 41 -7.89 -2.51 -11.57
CA TYR A 41 -8.29 -1.23 -10.99
C TYR A 41 -9.74 -1.27 -10.52
N SER A 42 -10.65 -1.73 -11.37
CA SER A 42 -12.08 -1.82 -11.06
C SER A 42 -12.37 -2.74 -9.89
N PHE A 43 -11.68 -3.87 -9.81
CA PHE A 43 -11.78 -4.79 -8.68
C PHE A 43 -11.33 -4.13 -7.38
N CYS A 44 -10.11 -3.54 -7.38
CA CYS A 44 -9.57 -2.92 -6.18
C CYS A 44 -10.42 -1.76 -5.68
N THR A 45 -10.88 -0.88 -6.57
CA THR A 45 -11.74 0.25 -6.18
C THR A 45 -13.11 -0.21 -5.69
N GLY A 46 -13.67 -1.27 -6.27
CA GLY A 46 -14.91 -1.88 -5.77
C GLY A 46 -14.77 -2.44 -4.34
N ILE A 47 -13.64 -3.09 -4.04
CA ILE A 47 -13.33 -3.55 -2.67
C ILE A 47 -13.13 -2.36 -1.72
N VAL A 48 -12.43 -1.32 -2.17
CA VAL A 48 -12.23 -0.09 -1.39
C VAL A 48 -13.58 0.52 -1.01
N ASP A 49 -14.45 0.76 -1.98
CA ASP A 49 -15.76 1.38 -1.73
C ASP A 49 -16.64 0.54 -0.79
N ALA A 50 -16.59 -0.79 -0.94
CA ALA A 50 -17.38 -1.71 -0.12
C ALA A 50 -16.88 -1.84 1.33
N THR A 51 -15.64 -1.39 1.64
CA THR A 51 -15.02 -1.64 2.95
C THR A 51 -14.41 -0.41 3.62
N ALA A 52 -14.46 0.76 2.97
CA ALA A 52 -13.82 1.99 3.47
C ALA A 52 -14.30 2.44 4.85
N ASP A 53 -15.57 2.21 5.17
CA ASP A 53 -16.18 2.51 6.49
C ASP A 53 -15.74 1.54 7.58
N LEU A 54 -15.28 0.35 7.20
CA LEU A 54 -14.95 -0.76 8.11
C LEU A 54 -13.45 -0.83 8.46
N VAL A 55 -12.57 -0.17 7.69
CA VAL A 55 -11.12 -0.39 7.79
C VAL A 55 -10.37 0.75 8.48
N CYS A 56 -9.23 0.43 9.08
CA CYS A 56 -8.25 1.42 9.52
C CYS A 56 -7.17 1.70 8.47
N ALA A 57 -6.97 0.81 7.50
CA ALA A 57 -5.98 0.96 6.42
C ALA A 57 -6.33 0.03 5.24
N PHE A 58 -5.83 0.38 4.04
CA PHE A 58 -5.73 -0.53 2.91
C PHE A 58 -4.27 -0.95 2.68
N LYS A 59 -4.06 -2.20 2.24
CA LYS A 59 -2.72 -2.76 2.04
C LYS A 59 -2.60 -3.44 0.67
N PRO A 60 -2.36 -2.68 -0.41
CA PRO A 60 -2.03 -3.28 -1.70
C PRO A 60 -0.69 -4.01 -1.64
N GLN A 61 -0.65 -5.22 -2.24
CA GLN A 61 0.56 -6.03 -2.37
C GLN A 61 1.16 -5.82 -3.77
N ILE A 62 2.34 -5.18 -3.83
CA ILE A 62 2.98 -4.79 -5.10
C ILE A 62 3.19 -5.95 -6.07
N ALA A 63 3.48 -7.17 -5.56
CA ALA A 63 3.78 -8.32 -6.41
C ALA A 63 2.62 -8.69 -7.35
N TYR A 64 1.36 -8.55 -6.91
CA TYR A 64 0.19 -8.84 -7.73
C TYR A 64 0.01 -7.85 -8.88
N PHE A 65 0.41 -6.61 -8.68
CA PHE A 65 0.37 -5.59 -9.75
C PHE A 65 1.57 -5.74 -10.69
N ALA A 66 2.77 -5.92 -10.14
CA ALA A 66 3.99 -6.00 -10.94
C ALA A 66 4.03 -7.25 -11.84
N SER A 67 3.54 -8.41 -11.37
CA SER A 67 3.48 -9.63 -12.19
C SER A 67 2.58 -9.50 -13.42
N GLU A 68 1.61 -8.61 -13.36
CA GLU A 68 0.65 -8.35 -14.45
C GLU A 68 0.99 -7.08 -15.26
N GLY A 69 2.14 -6.42 -14.98
CA GLY A 69 2.48 -5.13 -15.60
C GLY A 69 1.46 -4.03 -15.30
N ALA A 70 0.82 -4.11 -14.15
CA ALA A 70 -0.30 -3.25 -13.73
C ALA A 70 0.09 -2.20 -12.69
N GLU A 71 1.35 -1.73 -12.68
CA GLU A 71 1.84 -0.73 -11.74
C GLU A 71 1.10 0.61 -11.89
N ASP A 72 0.61 0.93 -13.10
CA ASP A 72 -0.26 2.09 -13.30
C ASP A 72 -1.57 1.94 -12.54
N ALA A 73 -2.17 0.74 -12.57
CA ALA A 73 -3.38 0.46 -11.79
C ALA A 73 -3.13 0.61 -10.28
N LEU A 74 -1.98 0.16 -9.77
CA LEU A 74 -1.58 0.38 -8.38
C LEU A 74 -1.53 1.87 -8.02
N ASN A 75 -0.86 2.67 -8.85
CA ASN A 75 -0.77 4.11 -8.64
C ASN A 75 -2.16 4.77 -8.60
N ARG A 76 -3.03 4.42 -9.55
CA ARG A 76 -4.41 4.92 -9.63
C ARG A 76 -5.26 4.47 -8.44
N VAL A 77 -5.10 3.24 -7.94
CA VAL A 77 -5.81 2.74 -6.74
C VAL A 77 -5.41 3.53 -5.50
N VAL A 78 -4.12 3.79 -5.30
CA VAL A 78 -3.66 4.61 -4.16
C VAL A 78 -4.23 6.03 -4.26
N ALA A 79 -4.15 6.66 -5.43
CA ALA A 79 -4.73 7.97 -5.69
C ALA A 79 -6.26 7.99 -5.47
N TYR A 80 -6.95 6.92 -5.87
CA TYR A 80 -8.39 6.76 -5.65
C TYR A 80 -8.74 6.74 -4.15
N ILE A 81 -8.01 5.96 -3.36
CA ILE A 81 -8.22 5.88 -1.91
C ILE A 81 -8.06 7.27 -1.29
N HIS A 82 -6.98 7.98 -1.60
CA HIS A 82 -6.72 9.29 -1.02
C HIS A 82 -7.76 10.34 -1.42
N SER A 83 -8.28 10.27 -2.65
CA SER A 83 -9.23 11.26 -3.18
C SER A 83 -10.67 11.01 -2.72
N ASN A 84 -11.10 9.74 -2.67
CA ASN A 84 -12.49 9.38 -2.39
C ASN A 84 -12.73 8.99 -0.92
N HIS A 85 -11.68 8.50 -0.25
CA HIS A 85 -11.73 8.07 1.16
C HIS A 85 -10.62 8.75 1.99
N PRO A 86 -10.61 10.09 2.07
CA PRO A 86 -9.52 10.83 2.71
C PRO A 86 -9.36 10.43 4.18
N GLY A 87 -8.12 10.31 4.62
CA GLY A 87 -7.78 9.93 5.98
C GLY A 87 -7.62 8.42 6.21
N ILE A 88 -7.92 7.58 5.21
CA ILE A 88 -7.57 6.15 5.28
C ILE A 88 -6.14 5.98 4.75
N PRO A 89 -5.19 5.53 5.58
CA PRO A 89 -3.82 5.34 5.15
C PRO A 89 -3.66 4.11 4.24
N VAL A 90 -2.71 4.21 3.31
CA VAL A 90 -2.32 3.12 2.42
C VAL A 90 -0.96 2.58 2.82
N VAL A 91 -0.89 1.29 3.10
CA VAL A 91 0.33 0.53 3.41
C VAL A 91 0.75 -0.24 2.17
N LEU A 92 1.82 0.16 1.50
CA LEU A 92 2.37 -0.62 0.38
C LEU A 92 3.09 -1.85 0.91
N ASP A 93 2.53 -3.04 0.65
CA ASP A 93 3.18 -4.29 1.02
C ASP A 93 4.20 -4.68 -0.06
N ALA A 94 5.45 -4.29 0.13
CA ALA A 94 6.54 -4.46 -0.82
C ALA A 94 7.71 -5.28 -0.29
N LYS A 95 7.84 -5.36 1.04
CA LYS A 95 8.94 -6.06 1.73
C LYS A 95 10.31 -5.71 1.16
N ARG A 96 10.51 -4.40 0.88
CA ARG A 96 11.76 -3.90 0.31
C ARG A 96 12.89 -4.04 1.31
N GLY A 97 14.09 -4.28 0.81
CA GLY A 97 15.31 -4.33 1.59
C GLY A 97 16.48 -4.45 0.64
N ASP A 98 17.29 -3.39 0.56
CA ASP A 98 18.46 -3.30 -0.29
C ASP A 98 19.41 -2.26 0.30
N ILE A 99 20.62 -2.14 -0.24
CA ILE A 99 21.67 -1.27 0.27
C ILE A 99 21.84 0.00 -0.56
N GLY A 100 22.36 1.05 0.06
CA GLY A 100 22.87 2.26 -0.60
C GLY A 100 21.81 2.93 -1.50
N SER A 101 22.21 3.22 -2.73
CA SER A 101 21.36 3.93 -3.70
C SER A 101 20.11 3.15 -4.10
N THR A 102 20.17 1.81 -4.12
CA THR A 102 19.02 0.97 -4.45
C THR A 102 17.91 1.13 -3.40
N ALA A 103 18.26 1.12 -2.11
CA ALA A 103 17.30 1.38 -1.05
C ALA A 103 16.62 2.76 -1.19
N LYS A 104 17.38 3.79 -1.60
CA LYS A 104 16.85 5.12 -1.88
C LYS A 104 15.83 5.09 -3.02
N HIS A 105 16.13 4.43 -4.14
CA HIS A 105 15.18 4.31 -5.26
C HIS A 105 13.91 3.57 -4.88
N TYR A 106 13.98 2.55 -4.03
CA TYR A 106 12.80 1.88 -3.51
C TYR A 106 11.99 2.75 -2.54
N ALA A 107 12.62 3.63 -1.76
CA ALA A 107 11.89 4.58 -0.93
C ALA A 107 11.14 5.62 -1.80
N GLU A 108 11.79 6.16 -2.83
CA GLU A 108 11.19 7.04 -3.83
C GLU A 108 10.04 6.33 -4.58
N GLU A 109 10.22 5.07 -4.96
CA GLU A 109 9.15 4.25 -5.55
C GLU A 109 7.91 4.21 -4.65
N ALA A 110 8.08 3.86 -3.37
CA ALA A 110 6.97 3.69 -2.44
C ALA A 110 6.25 5.01 -2.13
N PHE A 111 7.02 6.07 -1.86
CA PHE A 111 6.46 7.30 -1.30
C PHE A 111 6.21 8.39 -2.33
N ASP A 112 7.09 8.53 -3.34
CA ASP A 112 6.95 9.60 -4.33
C ASP A 112 6.19 9.12 -5.57
N ARG A 113 6.47 7.90 -6.06
CA ARG A 113 5.77 7.35 -7.22
C ARG A 113 4.36 6.86 -6.90
N TYR A 114 4.22 5.98 -5.90
CA TYR A 114 2.91 5.40 -5.52
C TYR A 114 2.16 6.23 -4.49
N GLY A 115 2.81 7.17 -3.82
CA GLY A 115 2.18 8.01 -2.80
C GLY A 115 1.75 7.25 -1.54
N ALA A 116 2.29 6.06 -1.28
CA ALA A 116 1.93 5.28 -0.09
C ALA A 116 2.23 6.05 1.20
N ASP A 117 1.45 5.79 2.24
CA ASP A 117 1.65 6.40 3.56
C ASP A 117 2.59 5.58 4.44
N CYS A 118 2.71 4.30 4.11
CA CYS A 118 3.56 3.36 4.82
C CYS A 118 4.05 2.26 3.87
N VAL A 119 5.18 1.64 4.18
CA VAL A 119 5.73 0.52 3.41
C VAL A 119 6.23 -0.60 4.33
N THR A 120 6.16 -1.85 3.87
CA THR A 120 6.77 -2.97 4.59
C THR A 120 8.22 -3.17 4.14
N LEU A 121 9.14 -3.39 5.11
CA LEU A 121 10.58 -3.45 4.90
C LEU A 121 11.20 -4.70 5.52
N SER A 122 12.24 -5.22 4.87
CA SER A 122 13.11 -6.27 5.40
C SER A 122 14.43 -5.67 5.86
N PRO A 123 14.83 -5.81 7.14
CA PRO A 123 16.09 -5.30 7.65
C PRO A 123 17.24 -6.30 7.49
N TYR A 124 17.05 -7.39 6.75
CA TYR A 124 18.01 -8.50 6.67
C TYR A 124 19.41 -8.08 6.24
N MET A 125 19.52 -7.11 5.32
CA MET A 125 20.81 -6.64 4.78
C MET A 125 21.50 -5.58 5.66
N GLY A 126 20.90 -5.20 6.79
CA GLY A 126 21.47 -4.23 7.74
C GLY A 126 20.52 -3.09 8.10
N GLY A 127 20.80 -2.39 9.20
CA GLY A 127 19.99 -1.26 9.66
C GLY A 127 20.01 -0.05 8.71
N ASP A 128 21.12 0.15 8.01
CA ASP A 128 21.31 1.21 7.01
C ASP A 128 20.36 1.07 5.79
N THR A 129 19.81 -0.11 5.56
CA THR A 129 18.78 -0.33 4.53
C THR A 129 17.48 0.41 4.83
N LEU A 130 17.24 0.77 6.09
CA LEU A 130 16.03 1.46 6.53
C LEU A 130 16.15 2.98 6.45
N ASP A 131 17.37 3.53 6.50
CA ASP A 131 17.62 4.96 6.58
C ASP A 131 16.92 5.79 5.48
N PRO A 132 16.94 5.39 4.19
CA PRO A 132 16.26 6.13 3.14
C PRO A 132 14.73 6.27 3.35
N TYR A 133 14.10 5.27 3.95
CA TYR A 133 12.67 5.30 4.25
C TYR A 133 12.37 6.13 5.50
N LEU A 134 13.22 6.05 6.53
CA LEU A 134 13.09 6.81 7.76
C LEU A 134 13.33 8.31 7.56
N ALA A 135 14.00 8.72 6.48
CA ALA A 135 14.14 10.11 6.09
C ALA A 135 12.79 10.78 5.75
N TYR A 136 11.77 10.00 5.37
CA TYR A 136 10.41 10.50 5.14
C TYR A 136 9.63 10.61 6.46
N ALA A 137 9.85 11.66 7.22
CA ALA A 137 9.34 11.83 8.60
C ALA A 137 7.82 11.73 8.77
N GLU A 138 7.05 11.97 7.70
CA GLU A 138 5.57 11.88 7.71
C GLU A 138 5.06 10.48 7.34
N LYS A 139 5.93 9.62 6.81
CA LYS A 139 5.59 8.27 6.35
C LYS A 139 5.84 7.23 7.43
N GLY A 140 5.33 6.02 7.21
CA GLY A 140 5.50 4.89 8.12
C GLY A 140 6.31 3.76 7.51
N ALA A 141 6.82 2.89 8.38
CA ALA A 141 7.48 1.65 7.98
C ALA A 141 7.07 0.51 8.92
N PHE A 142 6.67 -0.62 8.36
CA PHE A 142 6.57 -1.88 9.07
C PHE A 142 7.81 -2.72 8.78
N VAL A 143 8.66 -2.90 9.79
CA VAL A 143 9.89 -3.65 9.64
C VAL A 143 9.65 -5.10 10.05
N LEU A 144 9.98 -6.04 9.15
CA LEU A 144 9.89 -7.48 9.41
C LEU A 144 10.86 -7.85 10.53
N CYS A 145 10.32 -8.46 11.58
CA CYS A 145 11.11 -8.91 12.74
C CYS A 145 11.06 -10.43 12.87
N ARG A 146 9.86 -10.99 12.78
CA ARG A 146 9.61 -12.44 12.90
C ARG A 146 8.44 -12.82 12.02
N THR A 147 8.59 -13.92 11.30
CA THR A 147 7.55 -14.53 10.45
C THR A 147 7.12 -15.89 10.98
#